data_6d84b2d6c9c83c21eb2222c810ee1d33
#
_entry.id   6d84b2d6c9c83c21eb2222c810ee1d33
#
_cell.length_a   1.000
_cell.length_b   1.000
_cell.length_c   1.000
_cell.angle_alpha   90.00
_cell.angle_beta   90.00
_cell.angle_gamma   90.00
#
_symmetry.space_group_name_H-M   'P 1'
#
loop_
_entity.id
_entity.type
_entity.pdbx_description
1 polymer ?
#
loop_
_entity_poly.entity_id
_entity_poly.type
_entity_poly.pdbx_seq_one_letter_code
_entity_poly.pdbx_strand_id
1 'polypeptide(L)'
;MTRDTSDTSDSGIDPTARPSGTGCAECDAAGGWWFHLRRCASCGHVGCCDSSPGQHATGHYRSTGHPVVQSFEPGEDWFWDYATNEVRESGPELAPPDSHPEDQPSPGPAGRVPADWARTLSR
;
A
#
# COMPACT_ATOMS: atom_id res chain seq x y z
N MET A 1 -9.07 -6.41 -28.49
CA MET A 1 -9.17 -6.40 -27.87
C MET A 1 -8.69 -6.64 -27.28
N THR A 2 -8.38 -6.40 -27.16
CA THR A 2 -8.13 -6.52 -26.68
C THR A 2 -7.93 -6.81 -25.80
N ARG A 3 -7.61 -7.02 -25.53
CA ARG A 3 -7.43 -7.46 -24.60
C ARG A 3 -6.25 -7.42 -23.81
N ASP A 4 -4.94 -7.13 -24.01
CA ASP A 4 -3.91 -6.96 -23.14
C ASP A 4 -4.25 -6.27 -21.94
N THR A 5 -4.96 -5.24 -22.02
CA THR A 5 -5.51 -4.53 -20.93
C THR A 5 -6.36 -5.40 -20.13
N SER A 6 -7.06 -6.29 -20.75
CA SER A 6 -7.89 -7.18 -20.04
C SER A 6 -7.10 -8.10 -19.15
N ASP A 7 -5.95 -8.55 -19.56
CA ASP A 7 -5.14 -9.39 -18.72
C ASP A 7 -4.72 -8.69 -17.46
N THR A 8 -4.29 -7.46 -17.56
CA THR A 8 -3.93 -6.68 -16.40
C THR A 8 -5.12 -6.49 -15.50
N SER A 9 -6.24 -6.17 -16.08
CA SER A 9 -7.45 -5.94 -15.30
C SER A 9 -7.87 -7.19 -14.57
N ASP A 10 -7.77 -8.33 -15.19
CA ASP A 10 -8.19 -9.58 -14.57
C ASP A 10 -7.34 -9.90 -13.36
N SER A 11 -6.06 -9.63 -13.41
CA SER A 11 -5.19 -9.90 -12.29
C SER A 11 -5.22 -8.81 -11.24
N GLY A 12 -5.66 -7.62 -11.60
CA GLY A 12 -5.59 -6.47 -10.71
C GLY A 12 -4.19 -5.94 -10.53
N ILE A 13 -3.27 -6.30 -11.40
CA ILE A 13 -1.86 -5.94 -11.28
C ILE A 13 -1.37 -5.35 -12.59
N ASP A 14 -0.74 -4.18 -12.49
CA ASP A 14 -0.06 -3.55 -13.60
C ASP A 14 1.41 -3.40 -13.21
N PRO A 15 2.29 -4.29 -13.69
CA PRO A 15 3.70 -4.25 -13.26
C PRO A 15 4.43 -2.97 -13.65
N THR A 16 3.87 -2.18 -14.55
CA THR A 16 4.53 -0.93 -14.98
C THR A 16 4.12 0.27 -14.12
N ALA A 17 3.12 0.13 -13.27
CA ALA A 17 2.66 1.24 -12.45
C ALA A 17 3.67 1.54 -11.34
N ARG A 18 4.18 2.77 -11.30
CA ARG A 18 5.19 3.16 -10.33
C ARG A 18 4.54 3.59 -9.04
N PRO A 19 5.23 3.41 -7.89
CA PRO A 19 4.67 3.90 -6.63
C PRO A 19 4.48 5.40 -6.67
N SER A 20 3.44 5.87 -5.99
CA SER A 20 3.11 7.31 -5.91
C SER A 20 4.14 8.09 -5.09
N GLY A 21 4.90 7.40 -4.24
CA GLY A 21 5.92 8.03 -3.43
C GLY A 21 6.40 7.04 -2.39
N THR A 22 7.06 7.52 -1.35
CA THR A 22 7.60 6.67 -0.30
C THR A 22 6.79 6.75 0.99
N GLY A 23 5.67 7.45 0.99
CA GLY A 23 4.79 7.57 2.15
C GLY A 23 3.35 7.42 1.73
N CYS A 24 2.45 7.41 2.71
CA CYS A 24 1.03 7.37 2.44
C CYS A 24 0.58 8.71 1.86
N ALA A 25 0.06 8.69 0.64
CA ALA A 25 -0.30 9.92 -0.05
C ALA A 25 -1.34 10.72 0.73
N GLU A 26 -2.36 10.07 1.25
CA GLU A 26 -3.41 10.77 1.99
C GLU A 26 -2.94 11.27 3.35
N CYS A 27 -2.10 10.48 4.03
CA CYS A 27 -1.54 10.94 5.30
C CYS A 27 -0.65 12.14 5.10
N ASP A 28 0.15 12.14 4.03
CA ASP A 28 1.00 13.30 3.73
C ASP A 28 0.15 14.55 3.46
N ALA A 29 -0.94 14.39 2.75
CA ALA A 29 -1.81 15.53 2.45
C ALA A 29 -2.54 16.04 3.70
N ALA A 30 -2.85 15.16 4.64
CA ALA A 30 -3.65 15.51 5.82
C ALA A 30 -2.84 15.67 7.08
N GLY A 31 -1.52 15.46 7.05
CA GLY A 31 -0.69 15.55 8.25
C GLY A 31 -0.80 14.31 9.14
N GLY A 32 -1.25 13.20 8.62
CA GLY A 32 -1.42 11.97 9.37
C GLY A 32 -0.14 11.15 9.50
N TRP A 33 -0.25 10.02 10.15
CA TRP A 33 0.86 9.12 10.38
C TRP A 33 0.42 7.68 10.13
N TRP A 34 1.39 6.77 9.98
CA TRP A 34 1.08 5.40 9.58
C TRP A 34 2.05 4.42 10.22
N PHE A 35 1.63 3.14 10.24
CA PHE A 35 2.51 2.05 10.67
C PHE A 35 3.21 1.42 9.48
N HIS A 36 2.46 0.82 8.56
CA HIS A 36 3.04 0.14 7.41
C HIS A 36 2.39 0.67 6.14
N LEU A 37 3.06 0.45 5.03
CA LEU A 37 2.60 0.98 3.75
C LEU A 37 2.28 -0.16 2.81
N ARG A 38 1.31 0.10 1.94
CA ARG A 38 0.88 -0.81 0.89
C ARG A 38 0.83 -0.05 -0.42
N ARG A 39 1.32 -0.66 -1.50
CA ARG A 39 1.20 -0.02 -2.81
C ARG A 39 0.11 -0.73 -3.60
N CYS A 40 -0.73 0.03 -4.26
CA CYS A 40 -1.74 -0.53 -5.16
C CYS A 40 -1.02 -1.15 -6.36
N ALA A 41 -1.25 -2.43 -6.60
CA ALA A 41 -0.59 -3.10 -7.69
C ALA A 41 -1.18 -2.71 -9.05
N SER A 42 -2.34 -2.07 -9.07
CA SER A 42 -2.96 -1.61 -10.31
C SER A 42 -2.47 -0.24 -10.74
N CYS A 43 -2.25 0.69 -9.81
CA CYS A 43 -1.93 2.06 -10.20
C CYS A 43 -0.75 2.67 -9.45
N GLY A 44 -0.19 1.96 -8.47
CA GLY A 44 0.98 2.44 -7.75
C GLY A 44 0.67 3.33 -6.55
N HIS A 45 -0.59 3.63 -6.27
CA HIS A 45 -0.94 4.46 -5.12
C HIS A 45 -0.44 3.82 -3.83
N VAL A 46 0.27 4.59 -3.01
CA VAL A 46 0.78 4.12 -1.73
C VAL A 46 -0.12 4.63 -0.62
N GLY A 47 -0.66 3.73 0.17
CA GLY A 47 -1.51 4.06 1.30
C GLY A 47 -1.12 3.28 2.53
N CYS A 48 -1.64 3.68 3.69
CA CYS A 48 -1.28 3.05 4.94
C CYS A 48 -2.17 1.83 5.23
N CYS A 49 -1.63 0.92 6.03
CA CYS A 49 -2.30 -0.34 6.36
C CYS A 49 -3.47 -0.13 7.32
N ASP A 50 -4.21 -1.21 7.56
CA ASP A 50 -5.40 -1.13 8.42
C ASP A 50 -5.07 -0.94 9.89
N SER A 51 -3.84 -1.17 10.32
CA SER A 51 -3.42 -0.82 11.67
C SER A 51 -3.18 0.66 11.84
N SER A 52 -3.03 1.38 10.74
CA SER A 52 -2.83 2.83 10.76
C SER A 52 -4.17 3.53 10.97
N PRO A 53 -4.17 4.73 11.57
CA PRO A 53 -5.43 5.43 11.83
C PRO A 53 -6.25 5.71 10.57
N GLY A 54 -5.58 6.02 9.46
CA GLY A 54 -6.28 6.41 8.24
C GLY A 54 -6.75 5.27 7.38
N GLN A 55 -6.09 4.11 7.46
CA GLN A 55 -6.46 2.94 6.66
C GLN A 55 -6.61 3.27 5.19
N HIS A 56 -5.65 4.04 4.65
CA HIS A 56 -5.83 4.64 3.32
C HIS A 56 -5.67 3.63 2.19
N ALA A 57 -4.94 2.53 2.41
CA ALA A 57 -4.87 1.49 1.37
C ALA A 57 -6.23 0.84 1.16
N THR A 58 -6.94 0.54 2.24
CA THR A 58 -8.30 0.00 2.15
C THR A 58 -9.25 1.03 1.55
N GLY A 59 -9.10 2.30 1.94
CA GLY A 59 -9.92 3.37 1.37
C GLY A 59 -9.73 3.49 -0.13
N HIS A 60 -8.49 3.33 -0.59
CA HIS A 60 -8.19 3.37 -2.02
C HIS A 60 -8.91 2.23 -2.76
N TYR A 61 -8.88 1.02 -2.21
CA TYR A 61 -9.62 -0.09 -2.80
C TYR A 61 -11.11 0.25 -2.88
N ARG A 62 -11.69 0.77 -1.80
CA ARG A 62 -13.12 1.08 -1.77
C ARG A 62 -13.51 2.14 -2.78
N SER A 63 -12.64 3.10 -3.04
CA SER A 63 -12.98 4.18 -3.96
C SER A 63 -12.66 3.85 -5.41
N THR A 64 -11.72 2.95 -5.68
CA THR A 64 -11.29 2.68 -7.06
C THR A 64 -11.67 1.31 -7.55
N GLY A 65 -11.87 0.36 -6.64
CA GLY A 65 -12.08 -1.03 -7.02
C GLY A 65 -10.82 -1.79 -7.35
N HIS A 66 -9.64 -1.17 -7.20
CA HIS A 66 -8.38 -1.85 -7.46
C HIS A 66 -8.11 -2.86 -6.34
N PRO A 67 -8.15 -4.17 -6.61
CA PRO A 67 -8.25 -5.15 -5.52
C PRO A 67 -6.94 -5.59 -4.91
N VAL A 68 -5.82 -5.41 -5.59
CA VAL A 68 -4.56 -6.01 -5.15
C VAL A 68 -3.59 -4.94 -4.70
N VAL A 69 -3.02 -5.14 -3.51
CA VAL A 69 -1.92 -4.31 -3.02
C VAL A 69 -0.73 -5.22 -2.75
N GLN A 70 0.46 -4.63 -2.78
CA GLN A 70 1.67 -5.31 -2.34
C GLN A 70 2.22 -4.59 -1.13
N SER A 71 2.80 -5.34 -0.19
CA SER A 71 3.53 -4.71 0.90
C SER A 71 4.58 -3.77 0.33
N PHE A 72 4.70 -2.58 0.90
CA PHE A 72 5.70 -1.61 0.50
C PHE A 72 6.78 -1.48 1.58
N GLU A 73 6.86 -2.46 2.47
CA GLU A 73 7.84 -2.51 3.53
C GLU A 73 9.10 -3.22 3.05
N PRO A 74 10.29 -2.74 3.44
CA PRO A 74 11.52 -3.39 3.00
C PRO A 74 11.57 -4.86 3.39
N GLY A 75 11.97 -5.70 2.46
CA GLY A 75 12.08 -7.13 2.71
C GLY A 75 10.79 -7.91 2.57
N GLU A 76 9.70 -7.23 2.25
CA GLU A 76 8.40 -7.89 2.07
C GLU A 76 7.94 -7.75 0.64
N ASP A 77 7.43 -8.82 0.08
CA ASP A 77 6.99 -8.80 -1.32
C ASP A 77 5.65 -9.51 -1.52
N TRP A 78 4.94 -9.82 -0.45
CA TRP A 78 3.64 -10.48 -0.56
C TRP A 78 2.58 -9.50 -1.06
N PHE A 79 1.52 -10.06 -1.64
CA PHE A 79 0.36 -9.30 -2.11
C PHE A 79 -0.85 -9.64 -1.26
N TRP A 80 -1.78 -8.71 -1.19
CA TRP A 80 -3.09 -8.93 -0.56
C TRP A 80 -4.17 -8.60 -1.57
N ASP A 81 -5.16 -9.47 -1.68
CA ASP A 81 -6.29 -9.28 -2.58
C ASP A 81 -7.53 -8.98 -1.74
N TYR A 82 -7.98 -7.73 -1.78
CA TYR A 82 -9.15 -7.31 -1.01
C TYR A 82 -10.43 -7.98 -1.48
N ALA A 83 -10.53 -8.30 -2.77
CA ALA A 83 -11.75 -8.88 -3.31
C ALA A 83 -11.96 -10.31 -2.82
N THR A 84 -10.87 -11.05 -2.61
CA THR A 84 -10.97 -12.44 -2.17
C THR A 84 -10.58 -12.60 -0.71
N ASN A 85 -10.01 -11.57 -0.09
CA ASN A 85 -9.46 -11.62 1.28
C ASN A 85 -8.37 -12.66 1.41
N GLU A 86 -7.50 -12.72 0.42
CA GLU A 86 -6.42 -13.71 0.40
C GLU A 86 -5.07 -13.07 0.22
N VAL A 87 -4.07 -13.67 0.85
CA VAL A 87 -2.67 -13.35 0.61
C VAL A 87 -2.21 -14.12 -0.62
N ARG A 88 -1.44 -13.46 -1.47
CA ARG A 88 -0.71 -14.12 -2.55
C ARG A 88 0.77 -13.95 -2.26
N GLU A 89 1.47 -15.06 -2.15
CA GLU A 89 2.88 -15.00 -1.76
C GLU A 89 3.80 -14.75 -2.92
N SER A 90 3.33 -14.88 -4.14
CA SER A 90 4.14 -14.60 -5.32
C SER A 90 3.33 -13.89 -6.36
N GLY A 91 4.02 -13.18 -7.23
CA GLY A 91 3.39 -12.45 -8.33
C GLY A 91 4.46 -11.80 -9.17
N PRO A 92 4.07 -11.00 -10.15
CA PRO A 92 5.06 -10.36 -11.00
C PRO A 92 5.86 -9.32 -10.24
N GLU A 93 7.05 -9.07 -10.71
CA GLU A 93 7.86 -7.98 -10.17
C GLU A 93 7.26 -6.66 -10.62
N LEU A 94 7.07 -5.74 -9.70
CA LEU A 94 6.45 -4.46 -10.00
C LEU A 94 7.52 -3.39 -10.21
N ALA A 95 7.13 -2.28 -10.85
CA ALA A 95 8.06 -1.20 -11.14
C ALA A 95 8.70 -0.66 -9.86
N PRO A 96 10.03 -0.40 -9.88
CA PRO A 96 10.71 0.09 -8.68
C PRO A 96 10.31 1.51 -8.32
N PRO A 97 10.52 1.91 -7.07
CA PRO A 97 11.12 1.12 -6.00
C PRO A 97 10.19 0.08 -5.42
N ASP A 98 10.76 -0.98 -4.84
CA ASP A 98 9.99 -2.08 -4.26
C ASP A 98 9.46 -1.78 -2.88
N SER A 99 10.03 -0.79 -2.21
CA SER A 99 9.66 -0.47 -0.83
C SER A 99 10.03 0.97 -0.54
N HIS A 100 9.54 1.46 0.60
CA HIS A 100 10.04 2.73 1.11
C HIS A 100 11.49 2.53 1.59
N PRO A 101 12.26 3.62 1.79
CA PRO A 101 13.64 3.48 2.25
C PRO A 101 13.72 2.77 3.60
N GLU A 102 14.77 2.01 3.79
CA GLU A 102 14.93 1.24 5.01
C GLU A 102 15.10 2.10 6.25
N ASP A 103 15.61 3.31 6.08
CA ASP A 103 15.80 4.21 7.22
C ASP A 103 14.56 5.06 7.51
N GLN A 104 13.49 4.88 6.76
CA GLN A 104 12.23 5.58 7.03
C GLN A 104 11.56 4.94 8.24
N PRO A 105 11.18 5.71 9.25
CA PRO A 105 10.67 5.09 10.48
C PRO A 105 9.29 4.48 10.31
N SER A 106 9.03 3.46 11.12
CA SER A 106 7.73 2.82 11.19
C SER A 106 7.41 2.61 12.68
N PRO A 107 6.45 3.31 13.27
CA PRO A 107 5.53 4.23 12.61
C PRO A 107 6.21 5.52 12.18
N GLY A 108 5.65 6.14 11.18
CA GLY A 108 6.21 7.36 10.61
C GLY A 108 5.14 8.27 10.04
N PRO A 109 5.54 9.43 9.52
CA PRO A 109 6.90 9.97 9.61
C PRO A 109 7.18 10.53 11.00
N ALA A 110 8.48 10.59 11.32
CA ALA A 110 8.89 11.17 12.59
C ALA A 110 8.36 12.59 12.71
N GLY A 111 7.91 13.00 13.78
CA GLY A 111 7.35 14.34 13.97
C GLY A 111 5.85 14.40 13.83
N ARG A 112 5.23 13.39 13.24
CA ARG A 112 3.77 13.33 13.18
C ARG A 112 3.20 12.17 14.02
N VAL A 113 4.06 11.28 14.48
CA VAL A 113 3.62 10.13 15.28
C VAL A 113 3.44 10.56 16.72
N PRO A 114 2.26 10.35 17.33
CA PRO A 114 2.06 10.76 18.72
C PRO A 114 2.89 9.91 19.67
N ALA A 115 3.23 10.49 20.82
CA ALA A 115 4.04 9.79 21.82
C ALA A 115 3.37 8.54 22.34
N ASP A 116 2.05 8.49 22.33
CA ASP A 116 1.30 7.36 22.85
C ASP A 116 0.75 6.45 21.72
N TRP A 117 1.44 6.43 20.59
CA TRP A 117 0.96 5.71 19.41
C TRP A 117 0.65 4.22 19.69
N ALA A 118 1.38 3.63 20.61
CA ALA A 118 1.19 2.20 20.89
C ALA A 118 -0.21 1.88 21.42
N ARG A 119 -0.89 2.85 21.98
CA ARG A 119 -2.24 2.65 22.47
C ARG A 119 -3.22 2.33 21.37
N THR A 120 -2.96 2.83 20.17
CA THR A 120 -3.86 2.58 19.05
C THR A 120 -3.84 1.11 18.63
N LEU A 121 -2.78 0.39 18.98
CA LEU A 121 -2.66 -1.02 18.65
C LEU A 121 -3.35 -1.93 19.65
N SER A 122 -3.69 -1.41 20.81
CA SER A 122 -4.30 -2.25 21.85
C SER A 122 -5.80 -2.34 21.75
N ARG A 123 -6.39 -1.76 20.76
CA ARG A 123 -7.85 -1.81 20.60
C ARG A 123 -8.30 -3.03 19.88
#